data_d0506857249c39926368e3bd55a95be3
#
_entry.id   d0506857249c39926368e3bd55a95be3
#
_cell.length_a   1.000
_cell.length_b   1.000
_cell.length_c   1.000
_cell.angle_alpha   90.00
_cell.angle_beta   90.00
_cell.angle_gamma   90.00
#
_symmetry.space_group_name_H-M   'P 1'
#
loop_
_entity.id
_entity.type
_entity.pdbx_description
1 polymer ?
#
loop_
_entity_poly.entity_id
_entity_poly.type
_entity_poly.pdbx_seq_one_letter_code
_entity_poly.pdbx_strand_id
1 'polypeptide(L)'
;MTEETPPSGDVTVDGLLLTRDLMFTSKVTGTAAALGLRIQTVGSIDALQSVAATSRPRAVFVDLSCAEFEPRAVIERLNLHPRPVVIAFGSHVDVERLELARAAGCDDVLPRSKFSATLPDLLRQIFNV
;
A
#
# COMPACT_ATOMS: atom_id res chain seq x y z
N MET A 1 14.09 -26.58 14.01
CA MET A 1 13.78 -26.35 13.56
C MET A 1 13.31 -25.74 13.31
N THR A 2 13.32 -25.76 13.13
CA THR A 2 12.93 -25.27 12.70
C THR A 2 12.34 -24.62 12.32
N GLU A 3 12.37 -24.53 12.40
CA GLU A 3 11.91 -24.03 11.98
C GLU A 3 11.39 -23.33 11.60
N GLU A 4 11.59 -23.22 11.71
CA GLU A 4 11.19 -22.65 11.26
C GLU A 4 10.72 -22.04 10.58
N THR A 5 10.68 -21.98 10.26
CA THR A 5 10.19 -21.52 9.42
C THR A 5 9.93 -21.05 8.75
N PRO A 6 9.97 -20.85 8.45
CA PRO A 6 9.67 -20.22 7.72
C PRO A 6 9.05 -19.92 7.28
N PRO A 7 9.02 -20.12 7.56
CA PRO A 7 8.18 -19.75 6.92
C PRO A 7 7.71 -18.72 6.14
N SER A 8 8.45 -18.35 5.47
CA SER A 8 7.98 -17.33 4.58
C SER A 8 6.84 -17.82 3.70
N GLY A 9 6.80 -19.10 3.42
CA GLY A 9 5.67 -19.68 2.69
C GLY A 9 4.37 -19.62 3.44
N ASP A 10 4.45 -19.56 4.75
CA ASP A 10 3.26 -19.53 5.59
C ASP A 10 2.74 -18.12 5.84
N VAL A 11 3.52 -17.13 5.47
CA VAL A 11 3.17 -15.73 5.72
C VAL A 11 2.69 -15.12 4.42
N THR A 12 1.37 -14.95 4.31
CA THR A 12 0.77 -14.32 3.15
C THR A 12 0.63 -12.84 3.40
N VAL A 13 1.12 -12.02 2.48
CA VAL A 13 0.96 -10.58 2.54
C VAL A 13 -0.14 -10.20 1.56
N ASP A 14 -1.21 -9.63 2.07
CA ASP A 14 -2.35 -9.24 1.24
C ASP A 14 -2.09 -7.92 0.53
N GLY A 15 -1.46 -6.98 1.24
CA GLY A 15 -1.16 -5.67 0.69
C GLY A 15 0.11 -5.09 1.24
N LEU A 16 0.59 -4.02 0.58
CA LEU A 16 1.77 -3.28 1.02
C LEU A 16 1.40 -1.83 1.26
N LEU A 17 2.01 -1.22 2.26
CA LEU A 17 1.83 0.19 2.57
C LEU A 17 3.18 0.88 2.44
N LEU A 18 3.29 1.80 1.49
CA LEU A 18 4.49 2.60 1.28
C LEU A 18 4.36 3.92 2.04
N THR A 19 5.00 4.01 3.18
CA THR A 19 4.95 5.19 4.04
C THR A 19 6.13 5.22 4.98
N ARG A 20 6.41 6.38 5.53
CA ARG A 20 7.40 6.56 6.60
C ARG A 20 6.74 7.07 7.89
N ASP A 21 5.43 7.17 7.91
CA ASP A 21 4.67 7.67 9.05
C ASP A 21 4.30 6.48 9.95
N LEU A 22 4.96 6.40 11.12
CA LEU A 22 4.76 5.28 12.03
C LEU A 22 3.37 5.25 12.63
N MET A 23 2.78 6.40 12.91
CA MET A 23 1.43 6.45 13.46
C MET A 23 0.41 5.96 12.43
N PHE A 24 0.60 6.38 11.19
CA PHE A 24 -0.28 5.95 10.12
C PHE A 24 -0.13 4.46 9.84
N THR A 25 1.11 3.96 9.92
CA THR A 25 1.38 2.54 9.80
C THR A 25 0.58 1.74 10.81
N SER A 26 0.60 2.16 12.08
CA SER A 26 -0.14 1.46 13.14
C SER A 26 -1.63 1.44 12.86
N LYS A 27 -2.18 2.56 12.38
CA LYS A 27 -3.60 2.62 12.06
C LYS A 27 -3.96 1.65 10.94
N VAL A 28 -3.21 1.66 9.86
CA VAL A 28 -3.52 0.83 8.70
C VAL A 28 -3.34 -0.65 9.00
N THR A 29 -2.21 -1.00 9.60
CA THR A 29 -1.94 -2.41 9.90
C THR A 29 -2.89 -2.96 10.95
N GLY A 30 -3.25 -2.14 11.94
CA GLY A 30 -4.21 -2.54 12.96
C GLY A 30 -5.61 -2.75 12.40
N THR A 31 -6.06 -1.84 11.53
CA THR A 31 -7.36 -1.99 10.88
C THR A 31 -7.39 -3.25 10.02
N ALA A 32 -6.31 -3.49 9.28
CA ALA A 32 -6.21 -4.68 8.44
C ALA A 32 -6.23 -5.96 9.27
N ALA A 33 -5.49 -5.98 10.37
CA ALA A 33 -5.43 -7.16 11.25
C ALA A 33 -6.81 -7.49 11.82
N ALA A 34 -7.59 -6.49 12.16
CA ALA A 34 -8.95 -6.69 12.67
C ALA A 34 -9.86 -7.35 11.63
N LEU A 35 -9.50 -7.25 10.34
CA LEU A 35 -10.24 -7.87 9.25
C LEU A 35 -9.59 -9.18 8.78
N GLY A 36 -8.58 -9.65 9.49
CA GLY A 36 -7.88 -10.87 9.11
C GLY A 36 -6.91 -10.68 7.96
N LEU A 37 -6.53 -9.45 7.68
CA LEU A 37 -5.62 -9.12 6.58
C LEU A 37 -4.23 -8.79 7.09
N ARG A 38 -3.23 -9.08 6.28
CA ARG A 38 -1.85 -8.72 6.59
C ARG A 38 -1.36 -7.68 5.58
N ILE A 39 -1.08 -6.48 6.08
CA ILE A 39 -0.48 -5.42 5.28
C ILE A 39 0.91 -5.16 5.84
N GLN A 40 1.91 -5.26 4.97
CA GLN A 40 3.30 -5.01 5.35
C GLN A 40 3.68 -3.59 4.95
N THR A 41 4.37 -2.89 5.85
CA THR A 41 4.84 -1.54 5.58
C THR A 41 6.24 -1.59 4.98
N VAL A 42 6.46 -0.78 3.96
CA VAL A 42 7.78 -0.58 3.35
C VAL A 42 8.06 0.92 3.30
N GLY A 43 9.32 1.29 3.44
CA GLY A 43 9.71 2.69 3.59
C GLY A 43 10.46 3.28 2.41
N SER A 44 10.61 2.54 1.32
CA SER A 44 11.27 3.04 0.11
C SER A 44 10.71 2.34 -1.12
N ILE A 45 10.90 2.97 -2.28
CA ILE A 45 10.45 2.37 -3.53
C ILE A 45 11.23 1.09 -3.84
N ASP A 46 12.53 1.06 -3.50
CA ASP A 46 13.32 -0.15 -3.71
C ASP A 46 12.81 -1.31 -2.85
N ALA A 47 12.48 -1.04 -1.58
CA ALA A 47 11.91 -2.05 -0.72
C ALA A 47 10.55 -2.50 -1.23
N LEU A 48 9.73 -1.57 -1.72
CA LEU A 48 8.44 -1.89 -2.32
C LEU A 48 8.60 -2.87 -3.47
N GLN A 49 9.53 -2.59 -4.38
CA GLN A 49 9.76 -3.46 -5.54
C GLN A 49 10.19 -4.85 -5.11
N SER A 50 11.14 -4.94 -4.20
CA SER A 50 11.66 -6.24 -3.74
C SER A 50 10.57 -7.08 -3.07
N VAL A 51 9.82 -6.47 -2.16
CA VAL A 51 8.79 -7.20 -1.43
C VAL A 51 7.64 -7.58 -2.34
N ALA A 52 7.23 -6.68 -3.24
CA ALA A 52 6.14 -6.95 -4.16
C ALA A 52 6.47 -8.09 -5.12
N ALA A 53 7.72 -8.20 -5.54
CA ALA A 53 8.13 -9.26 -6.47
C ALA A 53 7.96 -10.66 -5.87
N THR A 54 8.17 -10.80 -4.56
CA THR A 54 8.07 -12.10 -3.89
C THR A 54 6.70 -12.34 -3.26
N SER A 55 6.10 -11.31 -2.66
CA SER A 55 4.83 -11.47 -1.95
C SER A 55 3.61 -11.38 -2.85
N ARG A 56 3.73 -10.73 -3.99
CA ARG A 56 2.65 -10.55 -4.96
C ARG A 56 1.39 -10.02 -4.30
N PRO A 57 1.44 -8.81 -3.72
CA PRO A 57 0.29 -8.26 -3.02
C PRO A 57 -0.86 -7.97 -3.97
N ARG A 58 -2.09 -8.03 -3.46
CA ARG A 58 -3.26 -7.67 -4.25
C ARG A 58 -3.48 -6.17 -4.30
N ALA A 59 -2.93 -5.44 -3.34
CA ALA A 59 -3.07 -3.99 -3.30
C ALA A 59 -1.83 -3.33 -2.72
N VAL A 60 -1.56 -2.11 -3.17
CA VAL A 60 -0.47 -1.27 -2.66
C VAL A 60 -1.06 0.10 -2.34
N PHE A 61 -0.78 0.57 -1.13
CA PHE A 61 -1.22 1.89 -0.66
C PHE A 61 -0.01 2.81 -0.61
N VAL A 62 -0.12 3.99 -1.21
CA VAL A 62 1.01 4.91 -1.37
C VAL A 62 0.75 6.22 -0.64
N ASP A 63 1.64 6.55 0.28
CA ASP A 63 1.58 7.81 1.03
C ASP A 63 2.29 8.91 0.23
N LEU A 64 1.51 9.82 -0.32
CA LEU A 64 2.04 10.91 -1.16
C LEU A 64 2.67 12.03 -0.35
N SER A 65 2.60 12.01 0.98
CA SER A 65 3.22 13.05 1.80
C SER A 65 4.74 12.99 1.77
N CYS A 66 5.31 11.85 1.40
CA CYS A 66 6.74 11.72 1.23
C CYS A 66 7.10 12.01 -0.23
N ALA A 67 7.88 13.07 -0.45
CA ALA A 67 8.23 13.50 -1.80
C ALA A 67 9.02 12.45 -2.58
N GLU A 68 9.71 11.57 -1.88
CA GLU A 68 10.50 10.51 -2.53
C GLU A 68 9.63 9.44 -3.18
N PHE A 69 8.36 9.34 -2.79
CA PHE A 69 7.45 8.36 -3.37
C PHE A 69 6.75 8.96 -4.57
N GLU A 70 7.52 9.17 -5.62
CA GLU A 70 7.03 9.78 -6.84
C GLU A 70 6.08 8.77 -7.52
N PRO A 71 4.82 9.17 -7.80
CA PRO A 71 3.79 8.21 -8.24
C PRO A 71 4.16 7.42 -9.48
N ARG A 72 4.75 8.07 -10.47
CA ARG A 72 5.12 7.39 -11.70
C ARG A 72 6.17 6.31 -11.45
N ALA A 73 7.16 6.62 -10.60
CA ALA A 73 8.20 5.66 -10.26
C ALA A 73 7.60 4.46 -9.53
N VAL A 74 6.63 4.70 -8.64
CA VAL A 74 5.95 3.63 -7.93
C VAL A 74 5.25 2.70 -8.92
N ILE A 75 4.46 3.27 -9.82
CA ILE A 75 3.72 2.47 -10.81
C ILE A 75 4.67 1.66 -11.68
N GLU A 76 5.78 2.25 -12.13
CA GLU A 76 6.75 1.55 -12.96
C GLU A 76 7.39 0.38 -12.24
N ARG A 77 7.62 0.52 -10.91
CA ARG A 77 8.22 -0.56 -10.11
C ARG A 77 7.25 -1.68 -9.80
N LEU A 78 5.95 -1.46 -10.02
CA LEU A 78 4.92 -2.46 -9.77
C LEU A 78 4.47 -3.15 -11.06
N ASN A 79 5.39 -3.31 -12.00
CA ASN A 79 5.11 -3.96 -13.28
C ASN A 79 5.02 -5.49 -13.08
N LEU A 80 3.95 -5.90 -12.44
CA LEU A 80 3.67 -7.29 -12.13
C LEU A 80 2.44 -7.76 -12.88
N HIS A 81 2.31 -9.07 -13.04
CA HIS A 81 1.16 -9.66 -13.70
C HIS A 81 0.57 -10.75 -12.81
N PRO A 82 -0.63 -10.54 -12.25
CA PRO A 82 -1.45 -9.32 -12.38
C PRO A 82 -0.88 -8.15 -11.59
N ARG A 83 -1.15 -6.95 -12.06
CA ARG A 83 -0.72 -5.75 -11.36
C ARG A 83 -1.61 -5.54 -10.13
N PRO A 84 -1.04 -5.22 -8.97
CA PRO A 84 -1.87 -4.94 -7.80
C PRO A 84 -2.70 -3.68 -8.00
N VAL A 85 -3.79 -3.59 -7.26
CA VAL A 85 -4.56 -2.34 -7.16
C VAL A 85 -3.69 -1.33 -6.44
N VAL A 86 -3.59 -0.11 -6.95
CA VAL A 86 -2.77 0.95 -6.36
C VAL A 86 -3.66 2.09 -5.92
N ILE A 87 -3.68 2.35 -4.62
CA ILE A 87 -4.45 3.43 -4.01
C ILE A 87 -3.44 4.43 -3.42
N ALA A 88 -3.48 5.67 -3.89
CA ALA A 88 -2.62 6.72 -3.34
C ALA A 88 -3.44 7.64 -2.46
N PHE A 89 -2.81 8.19 -1.44
CA PHE A 89 -3.48 9.13 -0.56
C PHE A 89 -2.52 10.26 -0.17
N GLY A 90 -3.05 11.46 0.01
CA GLY A 90 -2.25 12.61 0.35
C GLY A 90 -3.10 13.76 0.86
N SER A 91 -2.44 14.85 1.24
CA SER A 91 -3.14 16.03 1.76
C SER A 91 -4.09 16.59 0.70
N HIS A 92 -5.30 16.95 1.12
CA HIS A 92 -6.31 17.51 0.20
C HIS A 92 -5.87 18.86 -0.39
N VAL A 93 -4.92 19.55 0.26
CA VAL A 93 -4.41 20.82 -0.26
C VAL A 93 -3.28 20.63 -1.26
N ASP A 94 -2.73 19.45 -1.34
CA ASP A 94 -1.64 19.16 -2.28
C ASP A 94 -2.22 18.63 -3.60
N VAL A 95 -2.93 19.50 -4.29
CA VAL A 95 -3.66 19.14 -5.51
C VAL A 95 -2.72 18.60 -6.58
N GLU A 96 -1.54 19.20 -6.69
CA GLU A 96 -0.57 18.78 -7.71
C GLU A 96 -0.14 17.33 -7.53
N ARG A 97 0.19 16.92 -6.30
CA ARG A 97 0.59 15.55 -6.03
C ARG A 97 -0.54 14.56 -6.29
N LEU A 98 -1.76 14.94 -5.92
CA LEU A 98 -2.92 14.10 -6.18
C LEU A 98 -3.14 13.91 -7.68
N GLU A 99 -2.98 14.98 -8.46
CA GLU A 99 -3.12 14.90 -9.91
C GLU A 99 -2.00 14.08 -10.55
N LEU A 100 -0.77 14.22 -10.05
CA LEU A 100 0.34 13.40 -10.53
C LEU A 100 0.08 11.92 -10.32
N ALA A 101 -0.51 11.56 -9.17
CA ALA A 101 -0.83 10.17 -8.88
C ALA A 101 -1.90 9.64 -9.85
N ARG A 102 -2.92 10.45 -10.13
CA ARG A 102 -3.95 10.06 -11.11
C ARG A 102 -3.35 9.87 -12.49
N ALA A 103 -2.51 10.81 -12.91
CA ALA A 103 -1.87 10.75 -14.22
C ALA A 103 -0.91 9.57 -14.34
N ALA A 104 -0.31 9.15 -13.24
CA ALA A 104 0.60 8.01 -13.22
C ALA A 104 -0.11 6.67 -13.39
N GLY A 105 -1.41 6.63 -13.16
CA GLY A 105 -2.19 5.40 -13.33
C GLY A 105 -2.58 4.71 -12.05
N CYS A 106 -2.56 5.42 -10.91
CA CYS A 106 -3.12 4.87 -9.67
C CYS A 106 -4.60 4.60 -9.86
N ASP A 107 -5.08 3.49 -9.31
CA ASP A 107 -6.48 3.08 -9.50
C ASP A 107 -7.43 3.99 -8.75
N ASP A 108 -6.98 4.55 -7.62
CA ASP A 108 -7.75 5.55 -6.90
C ASP A 108 -6.78 6.48 -6.19
N VAL A 109 -7.20 7.73 -6.00
CA VAL A 109 -6.40 8.75 -5.33
C VAL A 109 -7.32 9.49 -4.38
N LEU A 110 -7.02 9.45 -3.09
CA LEU A 110 -7.90 9.95 -2.05
C LEU A 110 -7.20 10.99 -1.17
N PRO A 111 -7.93 11.98 -0.68
CA PRO A 111 -7.41 12.78 0.44
C PRO A 111 -7.13 11.88 1.63
N ARG A 112 -6.07 12.16 2.37
CA ARG A 112 -5.66 11.36 3.52
C ARG A 112 -6.80 11.18 4.53
N SER A 113 -7.57 12.25 4.79
CA SER A 113 -8.67 12.18 5.74
C SER A 113 -9.75 11.21 5.29
N LYS A 114 -10.06 11.21 4.00
CA LYS A 114 -11.06 10.28 3.47
C LYS A 114 -10.54 8.84 3.49
N PHE A 115 -9.29 8.64 3.11
CA PHE A 115 -8.67 7.32 3.17
C PHE A 115 -8.76 6.77 4.59
N SER A 116 -8.40 7.58 5.57
CA SER A 116 -8.41 7.18 6.97
C SER A 116 -9.83 6.87 7.47
N ALA A 117 -10.79 7.73 7.12
CA ALA A 117 -12.17 7.59 7.60
C ALA A 117 -12.87 6.37 6.99
N THR A 118 -12.54 6.01 5.75
CA THR A 118 -13.21 4.90 5.06
C THR A 118 -12.37 3.64 5.00
N LEU A 119 -11.24 3.62 5.70
CA LEU A 119 -10.28 2.53 5.58
C LEU A 119 -10.88 1.13 5.79
N PRO A 120 -11.69 0.86 6.83
CA PRO A 120 -12.24 -0.49 6.99
C PRO A 120 -13.08 -0.92 5.79
N ASP A 121 -13.95 -0.03 5.29
CA ASP A 121 -14.80 -0.35 4.15
C ASP A 121 -13.98 -0.52 2.87
N LEU A 122 -12.97 0.32 2.70
CA LEU A 122 -12.08 0.25 1.56
C LEU A 122 -11.35 -1.10 1.52
N LEU A 123 -10.84 -1.55 2.68
CA LEU A 123 -10.16 -2.84 2.75
C LEU A 123 -11.12 -4.00 2.49
N ARG A 124 -12.32 -3.93 3.02
CA ARG A 124 -13.32 -4.96 2.75
C ARG A 124 -13.63 -5.05 1.26
N GLN A 125 -13.76 -3.92 0.61
CA GLN A 125 -14.09 -3.87 -0.81
C GLN A 125 -12.95 -4.41 -1.66
N ILE A 126 -11.72 -3.98 -1.38
CA ILE A 126 -10.55 -4.39 -2.17
C ILE A 126 -10.27 -5.87 -2.01
N PHE A 127 -10.33 -6.37 -0.78
CA PHE A 127 -9.93 -7.74 -0.47
C PHE A 127 -11.10 -8.70 -0.36
N ASN A 128 -12.30 -8.21 -0.53
CA ASN A 128 -13.52 -9.04 -0.54
C ASN A 128 -13.69 -9.82 0.76
N VAL A 129 -13.58 -9.13 1.86
CA VAL A 129 -13.72 -9.74 3.20
C VAL A 129 -14.87 -9.13 3.98
#